data_8cffadcc47689645e4e29af60dbbc8f7
#
_entry.id   8cffadcc47689645e4e29af60dbbc8f7
#
_cell.length_a   1.000
_cell.length_b   1.000
_cell.length_c   1.000
_cell.angle_alpha   90.00
_cell.angle_beta   90.00
_cell.angle_gamma   90.00
#
_symmetry.space_group_name_H-M   'P 1'
#
loop_
_entity.id
_entity.type
_entity.pdbx_description
1 polymer ?
#
loop_
_entity_poly.entity_id
_entity_poly.type
_entity_poly.pdbx_seq_one_letter_code
_entity_poly.pdbx_strand_id
1 'polypeptide(L)'
;MSEPVMWRTPVGRAKKTSRTPMFNSQSPLARTLSLCSVLSILFLAAPAQAQSPAEPGVRYAIESQKAATTLLLDIAHAGKRLVAAGDRGHILYSDDGGASWTQAKVPTRQLLTAVYFADDKHGWAVGHDALILGTTDGGLTWTQQYENREGEVPLLDVWFENAQHGFATGAYGVLLETTDGGENWEDVADRLDNEDGSHLNAIAEIPGSGLFIVGEMGGMFRSADMGETWERVESPYQGSFFGVVGGGEPGVVVAFGLRGNLFRSTDFGDSWQAIELLDDGDAVESGLADGNRLADGRIIVVGHGGTVLSSEDDGQSFKLFSRPDRRSLSGVVGNPDGNLVLVGQSGVRIVSPTGANLPVQQQ
;
A
#
# COMPACT_ATOMS: atom_id res chain seq x y z
N MET A 1 43.23 -35.45 -3.40
CA MET A 1 44.39 -35.41 -2.48
C MET A 1 44.44 -34.03 -1.88
N SER A 2 44.21 -33.97 -0.64
CA SER A 2 44.59 -33.14 0.50
C SER A 2 43.40 -32.82 1.42
N GLU A 3 43.59 -33.36 2.60
CA GLU A 3 42.64 -33.46 3.71
C GLU A 3 42.51 -32.17 4.57
N PRO A 4 41.61 -32.19 5.58
CA PRO A 4 41.14 -31.00 6.31
C PRO A 4 41.96 -30.71 7.57
N VAL A 5 41.97 -29.46 8.01
CA VAL A 5 42.59 -29.03 9.28
C VAL A 5 41.54 -28.84 10.36
N MET A 6 41.61 -29.73 11.37
CA MET A 6 40.94 -29.58 12.64
C MET A 6 41.69 -28.61 13.56
N TRP A 7 40.98 -27.77 14.32
CA TRP A 7 41.51 -27.13 15.53
C TRP A 7 40.66 -27.44 16.75
N ARG A 8 41.39 -27.84 17.79
CA ARG A 8 40.94 -28.37 19.08
C ARG A 8 40.63 -27.25 20.07
N THR A 9 39.67 -27.53 20.95
CA THR A 9 39.40 -26.85 22.21
C THR A 9 40.50 -27.06 23.26
N PRO A 10 40.58 -26.22 24.31
CA PRO A 10 40.84 -26.76 25.64
C PRO A 10 39.84 -26.32 26.71
N VAL A 11 39.61 -27.27 27.59
CA VAL A 11 38.88 -27.32 28.85
C VAL A 11 39.73 -26.75 29.99
N GLY A 12 39.09 -26.17 31.02
CA GLY A 12 39.73 -25.93 32.32
C GLY A 12 38.88 -25.02 33.23
N ARG A 13 38.12 -25.56 34.03
CA ARG A 13 38.14 -26.04 35.42
C ARG A 13 37.92 -24.97 36.51
N ALA A 14 36.98 -25.24 37.33
CA ALA A 14 36.36 -24.64 38.49
C ALA A 14 37.27 -24.20 39.64
N LYS A 15 36.74 -23.29 40.50
CA LYS A 15 36.82 -23.42 41.97
C LYS A 15 35.74 -22.63 42.71
N LYS A 16 35.14 -23.33 43.69
CA LYS A 16 34.24 -22.87 44.75
C LYS A 16 35.00 -22.05 45.81
N THR A 17 34.31 -21.15 46.51
CA THR A 17 34.29 -21.14 48.00
C THR A 17 33.20 -20.22 48.54
N SER A 18 32.55 -20.73 49.53
CA SER A 18 31.54 -20.31 50.48
C SER A 18 32.00 -19.27 51.50
N ARG A 19 31.06 -18.49 52.04
CA ARG A 19 30.85 -18.32 53.51
C ARG A 19 29.83 -17.22 53.80
N THR A 20 28.76 -17.61 54.50
CA THR A 20 27.94 -16.77 55.42
C THR A 20 28.67 -16.61 56.74
N PRO A 21 28.39 -15.58 57.58
CA PRO A 21 27.52 -15.84 58.72
C PRO A 21 26.58 -14.67 59.13
N MET A 22 25.57 -15.06 59.88
CA MET A 22 24.61 -14.26 60.66
C MET A 22 25.28 -13.45 61.76
N PHE A 23 24.62 -12.38 62.23
CA PHE A 23 24.27 -12.15 63.64
C PHE A 23 23.26 -11.00 63.84
N ASN A 24 22.42 -11.24 64.75
CA ASN A 24 21.26 -10.71 65.41
C ASN A 24 21.57 -9.52 66.34
N SER A 25 20.62 -8.56 66.50
CA SER A 25 20.24 -8.04 67.84
C SER A 25 19.16 -6.93 67.79
N GLN A 26 18.30 -7.06 68.69
CA GLN A 26 17.05 -6.48 69.15
C GLN A 26 17.05 -4.96 69.49
N SER A 27 15.96 -4.31 69.17
CA SER A 27 15.00 -3.37 69.81
C SER A 27 15.43 -2.45 71.01
N PRO A 28 14.63 -1.43 71.51
CA PRO A 28 13.27 -1.02 71.22
C PRO A 28 12.95 0.54 71.31
N LEU A 29 11.69 0.87 70.92
CA LEU A 29 10.82 1.99 71.42
C LEU A 29 11.23 3.47 71.27
N ALA A 30 10.41 4.20 70.47
CA ALA A 30 9.74 5.42 70.96
C ALA A 30 8.58 5.85 70.03
N ARG A 31 7.44 6.10 70.60
CA ARG A 31 6.20 6.60 69.98
C ARG A 31 6.34 8.09 69.65
N THR A 32 5.97 8.49 68.45
CA THR A 32 5.42 9.83 68.22
C THR A 32 4.37 9.75 67.11
N LEU A 33 3.11 10.10 67.46
CA LEU A 33 2.01 10.28 66.54
C LEU A 33 2.26 11.52 65.70
N SER A 34 2.24 11.42 64.40
CA SER A 34 2.07 12.54 63.51
C SER A 34 0.97 12.19 62.48
N LEU A 35 -0.15 12.88 62.54
CA LEU A 35 -1.22 12.84 61.54
C LEU A 35 -0.68 13.39 60.25
N CYS A 36 -0.50 12.55 59.26
CA CYS A 36 -0.36 12.97 57.86
C CYS A 36 -1.52 12.41 57.06
N SER A 37 -2.33 13.32 56.55
CA SER A 37 -3.46 13.08 55.65
C SER A 37 -2.92 12.41 54.37
N VAL A 38 -3.31 11.16 54.17
CA VAL A 38 -2.99 10.43 52.92
C VAL A 38 -4.07 10.79 51.90
N LEU A 39 -3.68 11.65 50.96
CA LEU A 39 -4.42 11.92 49.74
C LEU A 39 -4.27 10.71 48.84
N SER A 40 -5.24 9.82 48.83
CA SER A 40 -5.27 8.64 47.95
C SER A 40 -5.58 9.09 46.52
N ILE A 41 -4.56 9.23 45.69
CA ILE A 41 -4.73 9.38 44.24
C ILE A 41 -5.09 8.00 43.68
N LEU A 42 -6.40 7.83 43.36
CA LEU A 42 -6.83 6.68 42.55
C LEU A 42 -6.26 6.81 41.15
N PHE A 43 -5.20 6.07 40.84
CA PHE A 43 -4.83 5.76 39.48
C PHE A 43 -5.88 4.80 38.91
N LEU A 44 -6.80 5.32 38.08
CA LEU A 44 -7.59 4.49 37.19
C LEU A 44 -6.62 3.89 36.15
N ALA A 45 -6.16 2.67 36.41
CA ALA A 45 -5.48 1.88 35.40
C ALA A 45 -6.51 1.58 34.29
N ALA A 46 -6.29 2.14 33.09
CA ALA A 46 -6.99 1.70 31.89
C ALA A 46 -6.81 0.19 31.73
N PRO A 47 -7.86 -0.58 31.40
CA PRO A 47 -7.69 -1.99 31.16
C PRO A 47 -6.69 -2.19 30.01
N ALA A 48 -5.58 -2.86 30.28
CA ALA A 48 -4.70 -3.37 29.24
C ALA A 48 -5.58 -4.28 28.36
N GLN A 49 -5.77 -3.89 27.10
CA GLN A 49 -6.40 -4.76 26.12
C GLN A 49 -5.52 -6.01 25.98
N ALA A 50 -6.04 -7.12 26.47
CA ALA A 50 -5.42 -8.41 26.29
C ALA A 50 -5.37 -8.68 24.79
N GLN A 51 -4.16 -8.72 24.23
CA GLN A 51 -3.94 -9.19 22.86
C GLN A 51 -4.49 -10.61 22.77
N SER A 52 -5.43 -10.85 21.86
CA SER A 52 -5.89 -12.21 21.57
C SER A 52 -4.69 -13.08 21.23
N PRO A 53 -4.64 -14.34 21.73
CA PRO A 53 -3.55 -15.23 21.41
C PRO A 53 -3.41 -15.36 19.90
N ALA A 54 -2.17 -15.27 19.39
CA ALA A 54 -1.88 -15.49 17.97
C ALA A 54 -2.31 -16.93 17.61
N GLU A 55 -3.01 -17.09 16.51
CA GLU A 55 -3.36 -18.41 16.01
C GLU A 55 -2.09 -19.20 15.68
N PRO A 56 -2.03 -20.49 16.06
CA PRO A 56 -0.85 -21.29 15.82
C PRO A 56 -0.55 -21.42 14.33
N GLY A 57 0.62 -20.90 13.89
CA GLY A 57 1.10 -20.98 12.51
C GLY A 57 0.95 -19.67 11.70
N VAL A 58 0.10 -18.73 12.10
CA VAL A 58 -0.04 -17.44 11.42
C VAL A 58 1.13 -16.50 11.77
N ARG A 59 1.83 -15.99 10.75
CA ARG A 59 2.91 -15.03 10.92
C ARG A 59 2.39 -13.61 10.70
N TYR A 60 2.11 -12.92 11.79
CA TYR A 60 1.70 -11.51 11.73
C TYR A 60 2.87 -10.58 11.36
N ALA A 61 2.54 -9.46 10.71
CA ALA A 61 3.44 -8.32 10.53
C ALA A 61 4.03 -7.89 11.89
N ILE A 62 5.33 -7.60 11.89
CA ILE A 62 6.01 -7.18 13.14
C ILE A 62 5.66 -5.71 13.39
N GLU A 63 5.16 -5.42 14.58
CA GLU A 63 4.87 -4.06 14.99
C GLU A 63 6.16 -3.22 15.01
N SER A 64 6.11 -2.04 14.39
CA SER A 64 7.27 -1.15 14.25
C SER A 64 6.85 0.31 14.37
N GLN A 65 7.48 1.04 15.27
CA GLN A 65 7.32 2.49 15.38
C GLN A 65 7.79 3.26 14.13
N LYS A 66 8.55 2.58 13.25
CA LYS A 66 9.06 3.15 11.99
C LYS A 66 8.24 2.70 10.78
N ALA A 67 7.15 1.97 10.95
CA ALA A 67 6.37 1.44 9.84
C ALA A 67 5.95 2.55 8.84
N ALA A 68 5.54 3.72 9.33
CA ALA A 68 5.18 4.88 8.49
C ALA A 68 6.36 5.52 7.73
N THR A 69 7.60 5.07 7.96
CA THR A 69 8.82 5.56 7.27
C THR A 69 9.53 4.46 6.47
N THR A 70 8.93 3.27 6.37
CA THR A 70 9.40 2.18 5.50
C THR A 70 8.85 2.33 4.09
N LEU A 71 9.20 1.41 3.19
CA LEU A 71 8.61 1.36 1.86
C LEU A 71 7.11 1.03 1.98
N LEU A 72 6.29 1.95 1.48
CA LEU A 72 4.87 1.74 1.24
C LEU A 72 4.63 1.79 -0.26
N LEU A 73 3.79 0.90 -0.78
CA LEU A 73 3.59 0.76 -2.21
C LEU A 73 2.28 1.37 -2.69
N ASP A 74 1.26 1.39 -1.81
CA ASP A 74 -0.03 1.92 -2.20
C ASP A 74 -0.77 2.55 -1.01
N ILE A 75 -1.77 3.41 -1.32
CA ILE A 75 -2.59 4.13 -0.36
C ILE A 75 -4.01 4.35 -0.90
N ALA A 76 -5.01 4.06 -0.08
CA ALA A 76 -6.42 4.21 -0.44
C ALA A 76 -7.23 4.92 0.66
N HIS A 77 -8.44 5.33 0.30
CA HIS A 77 -9.45 5.84 1.22
C HIS A 77 -10.40 4.73 1.68
N ALA A 78 -10.56 4.55 3.00
CA ALA A 78 -11.68 3.85 3.62
C ALA A 78 -12.64 4.92 4.20
N GLY A 79 -13.48 5.48 3.37
CA GLY A 79 -14.27 6.67 3.72
C GLY A 79 -13.37 7.87 4.02
N LYS A 80 -13.30 8.30 5.30
CA LYS A 80 -12.41 9.39 5.74
C LYS A 80 -11.04 8.92 6.19
N ARG A 81 -10.90 7.62 6.50
CA ARG A 81 -9.64 7.00 6.90
C ARG A 81 -8.74 6.83 5.69
N LEU A 82 -7.46 7.05 5.89
CA LEU A 82 -6.42 6.67 4.93
C LEU A 82 -5.83 5.33 5.35
N VAL A 83 -5.60 4.44 4.38
CA VAL A 83 -4.98 3.14 4.61
C VAL A 83 -3.85 2.98 3.61
N ALA A 84 -2.64 2.65 4.08
CA ALA A 84 -1.46 2.46 3.24
C ALA A 84 -0.85 1.08 3.48
N ALA A 85 -0.42 0.41 2.41
CA ALA A 85 0.16 -0.93 2.43
C ALA A 85 1.56 -0.96 1.84
N GLY A 86 2.40 -1.95 2.25
CA GLY A 86 3.74 -2.09 1.67
C GLY A 86 4.60 -3.19 2.28
N ASP A 87 5.88 -2.87 2.50
CA ASP A 87 6.90 -3.82 2.89
C ASP A 87 6.58 -4.56 4.21
N ARG A 88 6.98 -5.82 4.30
CA ARG A 88 6.88 -6.68 5.50
C ARG A 88 5.47 -6.90 6.02
N GLY A 89 4.46 -6.81 5.15
CA GLY A 89 3.06 -6.94 5.52
C GLY A 89 2.53 -5.74 6.32
N HIS A 90 3.22 -4.60 6.30
CA HIS A 90 2.74 -3.42 6.98
C HIS A 90 1.51 -2.86 6.26
N ILE A 91 0.41 -2.77 7.00
CA ILE A 91 -0.72 -1.92 6.67
C ILE A 91 -0.86 -0.90 7.79
N LEU A 92 -0.99 0.35 7.42
CA LEU A 92 -1.10 1.49 8.31
C LEU A 92 -2.41 2.21 8.05
N TYR A 93 -3.03 2.76 9.08
CA TYR A 93 -4.20 3.61 8.91
C TYR A 93 -4.04 4.95 9.65
N SER A 94 -4.71 5.97 9.13
CA SER A 94 -4.76 7.31 9.69
C SER A 94 -6.19 7.83 9.69
N ASP A 95 -6.65 8.34 10.83
CA ASP A 95 -7.98 8.96 11.01
C ASP A 95 -7.92 10.50 11.06
N ASP A 96 -6.72 11.08 10.86
CA ASP A 96 -6.43 12.52 10.98
C ASP A 96 -5.83 13.11 9.69
N GLY A 97 -6.18 12.56 8.51
CA GLY A 97 -5.74 13.06 7.22
C GLY A 97 -4.25 12.83 6.94
N GLY A 98 -3.64 11.82 7.57
CA GLY A 98 -2.25 11.44 7.38
C GLY A 98 -1.27 12.04 8.39
N ALA A 99 -1.75 12.82 9.39
CA ALA A 99 -0.88 13.46 10.37
C ALA A 99 -0.26 12.44 11.35
N SER A 100 -1.02 11.41 11.73
CA SER A 100 -0.52 10.27 12.50
C SER A 100 -0.97 8.94 11.93
N TRP A 101 -0.16 7.89 12.16
CA TRP A 101 -0.38 6.56 11.58
C TRP A 101 -0.27 5.48 12.63
N THR A 102 -1.22 4.54 12.57
CA THR A 102 -1.24 3.35 13.42
C THR A 102 -1.10 2.11 12.54
N GLN A 103 -0.29 1.14 12.99
CA GLN A 103 -0.14 -0.13 12.29
C GLN A 103 -1.31 -1.05 12.61
N ALA A 104 -1.95 -1.58 11.56
CA ALA A 104 -3.01 -2.56 11.65
C ALA A 104 -2.48 -3.95 12.03
N LYS A 105 -3.36 -4.82 12.51
CA LYS A 105 -3.03 -6.24 12.73
C LYS A 105 -3.20 -7.02 11.43
N VAL A 106 -2.09 -7.44 10.83
CA VAL A 106 -2.04 -8.05 9.49
C VAL A 106 -1.42 -9.44 9.57
N PRO A 107 -2.09 -10.53 9.09
CA PRO A 107 -1.66 -11.92 9.25
C PRO A 107 -0.64 -12.36 8.19
N THR A 108 0.27 -11.46 7.78
CA THR A 108 1.34 -11.76 6.82
C THR A 108 2.60 -10.95 7.11
N ARG A 109 3.70 -11.33 6.46
CA ARG A 109 4.95 -10.56 6.34
C ARG A 109 5.39 -10.40 4.89
N GLN A 110 4.55 -10.82 3.96
CA GLN A 110 4.80 -10.64 2.53
C GLN A 110 4.71 -9.16 2.16
N LEU A 111 5.37 -8.78 1.09
CA LEU A 111 5.22 -7.46 0.49
C LEU A 111 3.79 -7.33 -0.05
N LEU A 112 3.11 -6.26 0.32
CA LEU A 112 1.80 -5.89 -0.21
C LEU A 112 2.00 -4.84 -1.30
N THR A 113 1.38 -5.05 -2.44
CA THR A 113 1.55 -4.26 -3.67
C THR A 113 0.47 -3.23 -3.86
N ALA A 114 -0.78 -3.57 -3.51
CA ALA A 114 -1.93 -2.69 -3.64
C ALA A 114 -2.92 -2.84 -2.48
N VAL A 115 -3.73 -1.80 -2.26
CA VAL A 115 -4.84 -1.75 -1.30
C VAL A 115 -6.02 -0.98 -1.89
N TYR A 116 -7.22 -1.54 -1.79
CA TYR A 116 -8.45 -0.96 -2.30
C TYR A 116 -9.58 -1.03 -1.28
N PHE A 117 -10.50 -0.07 -1.30
CA PHE A 117 -11.70 -0.04 -0.49
C PHE A 117 -12.92 0.27 -1.37
N ALA A 118 -13.93 -0.61 -1.32
CA ALA A 118 -15.21 -0.39 -1.99
C ALA A 118 -16.12 0.59 -1.19
N ASP A 119 -15.91 0.65 0.13
CA ASP A 119 -16.62 1.55 1.04
C ASP A 119 -15.76 1.87 2.28
N ASP A 120 -16.35 2.45 3.34
CA ASP A 120 -15.64 2.81 4.56
C ASP A 120 -15.23 1.61 5.45
N LYS A 121 -15.63 0.40 5.09
CA LYS A 121 -15.42 -0.83 5.89
C LYS A 121 -14.77 -1.96 5.10
N HIS A 122 -15.26 -2.20 3.87
CA HIS A 122 -14.83 -3.34 3.07
C HIS A 122 -13.65 -2.96 2.19
N GLY A 123 -12.54 -3.65 2.39
CA GLY A 123 -11.32 -3.40 1.63
C GLY A 123 -10.48 -4.66 1.47
N TRP A 124 -9.59 -4.62 0.47
CA TRP A 124 -8.68 -5.72 0.14
C TRP A 124 -7.28 -5.20 -0.07
N ALA A 125 -6.32 -6.05 0.26
CA ALA A 125 -4.91 -5.80 -0.03
C ALA A 125 -4.31 -7.05 -0.66
N VAL A 126 -3.51 -6.85 -1.69
CA VAL A 126 -2.88 -7.93 -2.45
C VAL A 126 -1.36 -7.84 -2.40
N GLY A 127 -0.66 -8.92 -2.76
CA GLY A 127 0.78 -8.91 -2.73
C GLY A 127 1.45 -10.17 -3.28
N HIS A 128 2.68 -10.40 -2.83
CA HIS A 128 3.48 -11.55 -3.25
C HIS A 128 2.83 -12.88 -2.86
N ASP A 129 3.20 -13.96 -3.58
CA ASP A 129 2.67 -15.32 -3.42
C ASP A 129 1.15 -15.40 -3.69
N ALA A 130 0.63 -14.55 -4.59
CA ALA A 130 -0.79 -14.38 -4.89
C ALA A 130 -1.65 -14.16 -3.63
N LEU A 131 -1.09 -13.48 -2.64
CA LEU A 131 -1.77 -13.21 -1.37
C LEU A 131 -2.90 -12.20 -1.57
N ILE A 132 -4.07 -12.51 -1.02
CA ILE A 132 -5.20 -11.57 -0.87
C ILE A 132 -5.63 -11.55 0.58
N LEU A 133 -5.71 -10.35 1.15
CA LEU A 133 -6.24 -10.06 2.46
C LEU A 133 -7.54 -9.28 2.33
N GLY A 134 -8.51 -9.55 3.21
CA GLY A 134 -9.75 -8.79 3.31
C GLY A 134 -9.94 -8.15 4.68
N THR A 135 -10.62 -7.02 4.73
CA THR A 135 -11.08 -6.32 5.95
C THR A 135 -12.55 -5.95 5.85
N THR A 136 -13.25 -5.93 7.00
CA THR A 136 -14.64 -5.48 7.13
C THR A 136 -14.81 -4.40 8.21
N ASP A 137 -13.69 -3.86 8.70
CA ASP A 137 -13.64 -2.87 9.79
C ASP A 137 -12.86 -1.61 9.41
N GLY A 138 -12.72 -1.34 8.10
CA GLY A 138 -12.01 -0.17 7.59
C GLY A 138 -10.50 -0.27 7.78
N GLY A 139 -9.94 -1.47 7.69
CA GLY A 139 -8.50 -1.70 7.72
C GLY A 139 -7.87 -1.79 9.10
N LEU A 140 -8.67 -1.90 10.19
CA LEU A 140 -8.13 -2.11 11.54
C LEU A 140 -7.57 -3.52 11.71
N THR A 141 -8.31 -4.52 11.19
CA THR A 141 -7.89 -5.92 11.19
C THR A 141 -8.06 -6.54 9.80
N TRP A 142 -7.20 -7.48 9.49
CA TRP A 142 -7.14 -8.14 8.20
C TRP A 142 -7.17 -9.65 8.35
N THR A 143 -7.81 -10.33 7.41
CA THR A 143 -7.88 -11.80 7.33
C THR A 143 -7.37 -12.24 5.97
N GLN A 144 -6.66 -13.37 5.92
CA GLN A 144 -6.23 -13.97 4.67
C GLN A 144 -7.43 -14.65 3.99
N GLN A 145 -7.68 -14.30 2.74
CA GLN A 145 -8.74 -14.87 1.90
C GLN A 145 -8.18 -15.85 0.87
N TYR A 146 -7.03 -15.51 0.26
CA TYR A 146 -6.39 -16.32 -0.78
C TYR A 146 -4.87 -16.27 -0.65
N GLU A 147 -4.18 -17.32 -1.05
CA GLU A 147 -2.73 -17.39 -1.19
C GLU A 147 -2.34 -18.57 -2.07
N ASN A 148 -1.39 -18.38 -2.99
CA ASN A 148 -0.82 -19.44 -3.81
C ASN A 148 0.72 -19.34 -3.82
N ARG A 149 1.35 -19.92 -2.79
CA ARG A 149 2.81 -19.92 -2.64
C ARG A 149 3.54 -20.77 -3.66
N GLU A 150 2.89 -21.81 -4.19
CA GLU A 150 3.54 -22.70 -5.15
C GLU A 150 3.77 -22.03 -6.51
N GLY A 151 2.88 -21.08 -6.86
CA GLY A 151 3.00 -20.30 -8.07
C GLY A 151 4.06 -19.19 -8.01
N GLU A 152 4.42 -18.74 -6.81
CA GLU A 152 5.31 -17.58 -6.58
C GLU A 152 4.92 -16.32 -7.39
N VAL A 153 3.63 -16.18 -7.74
CA VAL A 153 3.11 -15.12 -8.61
C VAL A 153 2.68 -13.94 -7.74
N PRO A 154 3.25 -12.75 -7.90
CA PRO A 154 2.73 -11.56 -7.24
C PRO A 154 1.43 -11.08 -7.89
N LEU A 155 0.42 -10.76 -7.09
CA LEU A 155 -0.66 -9.88 -7.50
C LEU A 155 -0.14 -8.44 -7.45
N LEU A 156 -0.58 -7.61 -8.38
CA LEU A 156 -0.06 -6.26 -8.59
C LEU A 156 -1.07 -5.18 -8.26
N ASP A 157 -2.36 -5.44 -8.55
CA ASP A 157 -3.44 -4.51 -8.27
C ASP A 157 -4.75 -5.23 -7.93
N VAL A 158 -5.70 -4.50 -7.31
CA VAL A 158 -7.00 -5.02 -6.89
C VAL A 158 -8.05 -3.93 -6.99
N TRP A 159 -9.21 -4.27 -7.55
CA TRP A 159 -10.36 -3.38 -7.70
C TRP A 159 -11.66 -4.11 -7.35
N PHE A 160 -12.60 -3.39 -6.73
CA PHE A 160 -13.92 -3.90 -6.39
C PHE A 160 -15.01 -2.91 -6.82
N GLU A 161 -16.05 -3.41 -7.47
CA GLU A 161 -17.25 -2.66 -7.78
C GLU A 161 -18.05 -2.35 -6.50
N ASN A 162 -18.10 -3.32 -5.62
CA ASN A 162 -18.84 -3.27 -4.36
C ASN A 162 -18.23 -4.28 -3.36
N ALA A 163 -18.87 -4.48 -2.20
CA ALA A 163 -18.35 -5.40 -1.18
C ALA A 163 -18.37 -6.90 -1.58
N GLN A 164 -18.90 -7.26 -2.74
CA GLN A 164 -19.05 -8.65 -3.18
C GLN A 164 -18.25 -8.97 -4.44
N HIS A 165 -18.24 -8.07 -5.43
CA HIS A 165 -17.68 -8.31 -6.75
C HIS A 165 -16.40 -7.51 -6.96
N GLY A 166 -15.33 -8.19 -7.38
CA GLY A 166 -14.05 -7.54 -7.65
C GLY A 166 -13.04 -8.46 -8.34
N PHE A 167 -11.92 -7.84 -8.75
CA PHE A 167 -10.84 -8.48 -9.48
C PHE A 167 -9.48 -8.19 -8.83
N ALA A 168 -8.55 -9.13 -8.97
CA ALA A 168 -7.14 -8.93 -8.68
C ALA A 168 -6.32 -9.29 -9.90
N THR A 169 -5.41 -8.39 -10.31
CA THR A 169 -4.52 -8.58 -11.45
C THR A 169 -3.09 -8.87 -10.97
N GLY A 170 -2.31 -9.55 -11.82
CA GLY A 170 -0.97 -9.93 -11.41
C GLY A 170 0.01 -10.22 -12.53
N ALA A 171 1.19 -10.68 -12.10
CA ALA A 171 2.22 -11.11 -13.02
C ALA A 171 1.77 -12.34 -13.83
N TYR A 172 2.42 -12.54 -14.96
CA TYR A 172 2.16 -13.66 -15.87
C TYR A 172 0.72 -13.76 -16.36
N GLY A 173 0.00 -12.64 -16.43
CA GLY A 173 -1.35 -12.56 -16.96
C GLY A 173 -2.45 -13.04 -16.00
N VAL A 174 -2.14 -13.22 -14.72
CA VAL A 174 -3.14 -13.63 -13.72
C VAL A 174 -4.24 -12.58 -13.61
N LEU A 175 -5.49 -13.04 -13.72
CA LEU A 175 -6.71 -12.29 -13.43
C LEU A 175 -7.60 -13.18 -12.56
N LEU A 176 -7.78 -12.79 -11.29
CA LEU A 176 -8.68 -13.47 -10.36
C LEU A 176 -9.94 -12.65 -10.18
N GLU A 177 -11.09 -13.34 -10.07
CA GLU A 177 -12.39 -12.74 -9.80
C GLU A 177 -13.00 -13.33 -8.53
N THR A 178 -13.73 -12.50 -7.79
CA THR A 178 -14.64 -12.92 -6.73
C THR A 178 -16.01 -12.29 -6.92
N THR A 179 -17.07 -13.04 -6.59
CA THR A 179 -18.47 -12.55 -6.57
C THR A 179 -19.11 -12.66 -5.19
N ASP A 180 -18.32 -13.02 -4.17
CA ASP A 180 -18.75 -13.23 -2.78
C ASP A 180 -17.91 -12.49 -1.74
N GLY A 181 -17.21 -11.41 -2.15
CA GLY A 181 -16.43 -10.57 -1.27
C GLY A 181 -15.07 -11.18 -0.88
N GLY A 182 -14.60 -12.18 -1.65
CA GLY A 182 -13.33 -12.85 -1.46
C GLY A 182 -13.39 -14.11 -0.60
N GLU A 183 -14.60 -14.65 -0.34
CA GLU A 183 -14.73 -15.99 0.25
C GLU A 183 -14.17 -17.05 -0.73
N ASN A 184 -14.40 -16.82 -2.04
CA ASN A 184 -13.84 -17.62 -3.13
C ASN A 184 -13.25 -16.72 -4.20
N TRP A 185 -12.12 -17.15 -4.79
CA TRP A 185 -11.44 -16.50 -5.91
C TRP A 185 -11.26 -17.51 -7.05
N GLU A 186 -11.67 -17.12 -8.25
CA GLU A 186 -11.58 -17.91 -9.46
C GLU A 186 -10.59 -17.28 -10.44
N ASP A 187 -9.77 -18.10 -11.12
CA ASP A 187 -8.92 -17.65 -12.21
C ASP A 187 -9.75 -17.52 -13.48
N VAL A 188 -9.83 -16.29 -13.99
CA VAL A 188 -10.59 -15.93 -15.19
C VAL A 188 -9.71 -15.33 -16.29
N ALA A 189 -8.40 -15.59 -16.23
CA ALA A 189 -7.42 -15.08 -17.19
C ALA A 189 -7.72 -15.52 -18.64
N ASP A 190 -8.45 -16.61 -18.84
CA ASP A 190 -8.89 -17.10 -20.15
C ASP A 190 -9.91 -16.18 -20.84
N ARG A 191 -10.51 -15.22 -20.12
CA ARG A 191 -11.34 -14.16 -20.72
C ARG A 191 -10.52 -13.10 -21.47
N LEU A 192 -9.19 -13.04 -21.24
CA LEU A 192 -8.29 -12.08 -21.86
C LEU A 192 -7.58 -12.66 -23.07
N ASP A 193 -7.47 -11.90 -24.16
CA ASP A 193 -6.56 -12.18 -25.27
C ASP A 193 -5.11 -11.81 -24.86
N ASN A 194 -4.51 -12.59 -23.95
CA ASN A 194 -3.19 -12.41 -23.38
C ASN A 194 -2.37 -13.71 -23.46
N GLU A 195 -2.27 -14.29 -24.68
CA GLU A 195 -1.60 -15.58 -24.91
C GLU A 195 -0.13 -15.60 -24.47
N ASP A 196 0.56 -14.45 -24.53
CA ASP A 196 1.95 -14.32 -24.11
C ASP A 196 2.13 -14.29 -22.57
N GLY A 197 1.05 -14.22 -21.81
CA GLY A 197 1.09 -14.12 -20.35
C GLY A 197 1.79 -12.86 -19.84
N SER A 198 1.64 -11.73 -20.55
CA SER A 198 2.16 -10.44 -20.11
C SER A 198 1.55 -10.01 -18.78
N HIS A 199 2.36 -9.35 -17.94
CA HIS A 199 1.88 -8.89 -16.63
C HIS A 199 0.73 -7.89 -16.79
N LEU A 200 -0.28 -8.01 -15.93
CA LEU A 200 -1.42 -7.09 -15.79
C LEU A 200 -1.11 -6.19 -14.59
N ASN A 201 -0.64 -4.95 -14.84
CA ASN A 201 -0.04 -4.11 -13.83
C ASN A 201 -1.04 -3.29 -13.04
N ALA A 202 -2.16 -2.86 -13.66
CA ALA A 202 -3.19 -2.08 -13.00
C ALA A 202 -4.57 -2.32 -13.62
N ILE A 203 -5.61 -2.19 -12.79
CA ILE A 203 -7.02 -2.23 -13.16
C ILE A 203 -7.74 -1.03 -12.58
N ALA A 204 -8.57 -0.34 -13.37
CA ALA A 204 -9.38 0.77 -12.89
C ALA A 204 -10.76 0.79 -13.54
N GLU A 205 -11.73 1.33 -12.80
CA GLU A 205 -13.02 1.73 -13.36
C GLU A 205 -12.87 3.03 -14.15
N ILE A 206 -13.44 3.04 -15.35
CA ILE A 206 -13.61 4.24 -16.18
C ILE A 206 -15.07 4.66 -16.02
N PRO A 207 -15.35 5.76 -15.31
CA PRO A 207 -16.70 6.16 -14.95
C PRO A 207 -17.66 6.18 -16.14
N GLY A 208 -18.78 5.47 -16.01
CA GLY A 208 -19.81 5.37 -17.05
C GLY A 208 -19.42 4.59 -18.31
N SER A 209 -18.28 3.87 -18.31
CA SER A 209 -17.80 3.08 -19.46
C SER A 209 -17.49 1.63 -19.11
N GLY A 210 -16.91 1.33 -17.94
CA GLY A 210 -16.57 -0.02 -17.52
C GLY A 210 -15.19 -0.11 -16.91
N LEU A 211 -14.51 -1.23 -17.09
CA LEU A 211 -13.17 -1.50 -16.55
C LEU A 211 -12.09 -1.39 -17.62
N PHE A 212 -10.90 -1.01 -17.18
CA PHE A 212 -9.71 -0.96 -18.03
C PHE A 212 -8.52 -1.58 -17.31
N ILE A 213 -7.81 -2.48 -17.98
CA ILE A 213 -6.56 -3.09 -17.50
C ILE A 213 -5.42 -2.62 -18.40
N VAL A 214 -4.28 -2.32 -17.76
CA VAL A 214 -3.02 -2.02 -18.46
C VAL A 214 -1.90 -2.91 -17.95
N GLY A 215 -0.91 -3.19 -18.82
CA GLY A 215 0.14 -4.12 -18.48
C GLY A 215 1.44 -3.93 -19.27
N GLU A 216 2.23 -4.99 -19.30
CA GLU A 216 3.50 -5.03 -20.03
C GLU A 216 3.28 -5.08 -21.55
N MET A 217 4.36 -4.70 -22.28
CA MET A 217 4.46 -4.82 -23.74
C MET A 217 3.28 -4.17 -24.48
N GLY A 218 2.73 -3.10 -23.91
CA GLY A 218 1.57 -2.41 -24.47
C GLY A 218 0.24 -3.16 -24.24
N GLY A 219 0.18 -4.11 -23.32
CA GLY A 219 -1.06 -4.80 -22.97
C GLY A 219 -2.10 -3.83 -22.46
N MET A 220 -3.26 -3.78 -23.14
CA MET A 220 -4.43 -3.00 -22.76
C MET A 220 -5.69 -3.79 -23.03
N PHE A 221 -6.58 -3.86 -22.05
CA PHE A 221 -7.85 -4.57 -22.14
C PHE A 221 -8.95 -3.71 -21.52
N ARG A 222 -10.14 -3.74 -22.13
CA ARG A 222 -11.33 -3.07 -21.61
C ARG A 222 -12.50 -4.03 -21.48
N SER A 223 -13.39 -3.74 -20.55
CA SER A 223 -14.66 -4.42 -20.36
C SER A 223 -15.77 -3.37 -20.22
N ALA A 224 -16.79 -3.44 -21.05
CA ALA A 224 -17.95 -2.57 -20.95
C ALA A 224 -19.08 -3.16 -20.08
N ASP A 225 -18.89 -4.38 -19.57
CA ASP A 225 -19.86 -5.18 -18.79
C ASP A 225 -19.31 -5.60 -17.43
N MET A 226 -18.42 -4.78 -16.86
CA MET A 226 -17.83 -4.95 -15.51
C MET A 226 -17.08 -6.27 -15.31
N GLY A 227 -16.40 -6.74 -16.38
CA GLY A 227 -15.50 -7.90 -16.33
C GLY A 227 -16.07 -9.21 -16.83
N GLU A 228 -17.33 -9.25 -17.26
CA GLU A 228 -17.93 -10.45 -17.86
C GLU A 228 -17.23 -10.82 -19.17
N THR A 229 -16.95 -9.81 -20.02
CA THR A 229 -16.18 -9.96 -21.26
C THR A 229 -15.10 -8.90 -21.37
N TRP A 230 -14.00 -9.25 -22.02
CA TRP A 230 -12.87 -8.36 -22.23
C TRP A 230 -12.47 -8.26 -23.68
N GLU A 231 -12.11 -7.06 -24.12
CA GLU A 231 -11.59 -6.76 -25.44
C GLU A 231 -10.17 -6.23 -25.35
N ARG A 232 -9.24 -6.77 -26.16
CA ARG A 232 -7.89 -6.20 -26.29
C ARG A 232 -7.96 -4.92 -27.09
N VAL A 233 -7.34 -3.84 -26.58
CA VAL A 233 -7.31 -2.52 -27.19
C VAL A 233 -5.99 -2.33 -27.93
N GLU A 234 -6.00 -1.63 -29.08
CA GLU A 234 -4.78 -1.27 -29.77
C GLU A 234 -3.99 -0.22 -28.95
N SER A 235 -2.77 -0.57 -28.60
CA SER A 235 -1.92 0.24 -27.74
C SER A 235 -1.16 1.32 -28.52
N PRO A 236 -1.10 2.54 -28.02
CA PRO A 236 -0.29 3.60 -28.60
C PRO A 236 1.23 3.44 -28.34
N TYR A 237 1.60 2.49 -27.48
CA TYR A 237 2.98 2.29 -27.01
C TYR A 237 3.26 0.83 -26.73
N GLN A 238 4.45 0.35 -27.13
CA GLN A 238 4.86 -1.05 -26.99
C GLN A 238 5.66 -1.34 -25.69
N GLY A 239 5.77 -0.36 -24.79
CA GLY A 239 6.38 -0.55 -23.48
C GLY A 239 5.34 -0.82 -22.38
N SER A 240 5.83 -0.94 -21.14
CA SER A 240 4.97 -1.23 -19.99
C SER A 240 4.21 0.02 -19.52
N PHE A 241 2.91 -0.14 -19.33
CA PHE A 241 2.09 0.75 -18.52
C PHE A 241 2.07 0.24 -17.08
N PHE A 242 2.16 1.17 -16.12
CA PHE A 242 2.15 0.84 -14.69
C PHE A 242 0.89 1.28 -13.98
N GLY A 243 0.11 2.20 -14.59
CA GLY A 243 -1.13 2.66 -14.02
C GLY A 243 -2.10 3.18 -15.07
N VAL A 244 -3.37 3.19 -14.69
CA VAL A 244 -4.49 3.72 -15.45
C VAL A 244 -5.47 4.41 -14.51
N VAL A 245 -6.03 5.54 -14.93
CA VAL A 245 -7.00 6.34 -14.18
C VAL A 245 -8.14 6.76 -15.10
N GLY A 246 -9.38 6.62 -14.62
CA GLY A 246 -10.55 7.18 -15.28
C GLY A 246 -10.63 8.70 -15.10
N GLY A 247 -11.06 9.40 -16.15
CA GLY A 247 -11.38 10.82 -16.09
C GLY A 247 -12.73 11.12 -15.45
N GLY A 248 -13.19 12.38 -15.59
CA GLY A 248 -14.49 12.83 -15.11
C GLY A 248 -15.66 12.51 -16.03
N GLU A 249 -15.37 12.40 -17.31
CA GLU A 249 -16.36 12.11 -18.34
C GLU A 249 -16.28 10.65 -18.79
N PRO A 250 -17.38 10.03 -19.23
CA PRO A 250 -17.35 8.68 -19.80
C PRO A 250 -16.35 8.57 -20.95
N GLY A 251 -15.65 7.44 -21.02
CA GLY A 251 -14.66 7.15 -22.05
C GLY A 251 -13.29 7.80 -21.86
N VAL A 252 -13.13 8.69 -20.87
CA VAL A 252 -11.82 9.30 -20.60
C VAL A 252 -10.95 8.35 -19.82
N VAL A 253 -9.83 7.93 -20.44
CA VAL A 253 -8.81 7.04 -19.86
C VAL A 253 -7.46 7.75 -19.91
N VAL A 254 -6.73 7.75 -18.81
CA VAL A 254 -5.34 8.22 -18.73
C VAL A 254 -4.47 7.03 -18.37
N ALA A 255 -3.62 6.58 -19.27
CA ALA A 255 -2.69 5.47 -19.07
C ALA A 255 -1.24 5.97 -19.06
N PHE A 256 -0.42 5.48 -18.13
CA PHE A 256 0.94 5.96 -17.94
C PHE A 256 1.87 4.83 -17.48
N GLY A 257 3.19 5.04 -17.67
CA GLY A 257 4.13 4.00 -17.28
C GLY A 257 5.60 4.33 -17.54
N LEU A 258 6.26 3.41 -18.20
CA LEU A 258 7.70 3.40 -18.39
C LEU A 258 8.18 4.65 -19.15
N ARG A 259 9.30 5.26 -18.68
CA ARG A 259 9.98 6.41 -19.28
C ARG A 259 9.11 7.66 -19.43
N GLY A 260 8.19 7.90 -18.50
CA GLY A 260 7.35 9.08 -18.53
C GLY A 260 6.27 9.07 -19.61
N ASN A 261 6.07 7.94 -20.30
CA ASN A 261 5.01 7.85 -21.29
C ASN A 261 3.64 7.97 -20.61
N LEU A 262 2.83 8.90 -21.13
CA LEU A 262 1.48 9.20 -20.68
C LEU A 262 0.59 9.43 -21.89
N PHE A 263 -0.55 8.76 -21.91
CA PHE A 263 -1.53 8.83 -23.00
C PHE A 263 -2.93 9.08 -22.45
N ARG A 264 -3.73 9.79 -23.23
CA ARG A 264 -5.13 10.05 -22.93
C ARG A 264 -6.02 9.57 -24.08
N SER A 265 -7.09 8.86 -23.73
CA SER A 265 -8.22 8.55 -24.62
C SER A 265 -9.46 9.32 -24.16
N THR A 266 -10.41 9.54 -25.08
CA THR A 266 -11.75 10.07 -24.80
C THR A 266 -12.87 9.18 -25.33
N ASP A 267 -12.51 8.01 -25.82
CA ASP A 267 -13.39 7.05 -26.49
C ASP A 267 -13.15 5.62 -25.97
N PHE A 268 -12.84 5.52 -24.66
CA PHE A 268 -12.61 4.25 -23.95
C PHE A 268 -11.50 3.39 -24.56
N GLY A 269 -10.50 4.04 -25.19
CA GLY A 269 -9.30 3.40 -25.73
C GLY A 269 -9.34 3.13 -27.24
N ASP A 270 -10.38 3.57 -27.99
CA ASP A 270 -10.39 3.44 -29.45
C ASP A 270 -9.32 4.30 -30.11
N SER A 271 -9.01 5.47 -29.51
CA SER A 271 -7.93 6.33 -29.97
C SER A 271 -7.18 6.98 -28.81
N TRP A 272 -5.92 7.31 -29.03
CA TRP A 272 -5.03 7.81 -27.99
C TRP A 272 -4.28 9.05 -28.44
N GLN A 273 -4.16 10.02 -27.52
CA GLN A 273 -3.29 11.17 -27.62
C GLN A 273 -2.13 11.05 -26.65
N ALA A 274 -0.90 11.13 -27.14
CA ALA A 274 0.28 11.24 -26.28
C ALA A 274 0.29 12.63 -25.63
N ILE A 275 0.55 12.66 -24.32
CA ILE A 275 0.72 13.89 -23.54
C ILE A 275 2.22 14.06 -23.29
N GLU A 276 2.79 15.10 -23.88
CA GLU A 276 4.20 15.42 -23.73
C GLU A 276 4.47 16.01 -22.34
N LEU A 277 5.44 15.43 -21.62
CA LEU A 277 5.88 15.89 -20.31
C LEU A 277 7.27 16.48 -20.43
N LEU A 278 7.42 17.76 -20.11
CA LEU A 278 8.69 18.48 -20.16
C LEU A 278 9.12 19.00 -18.78
N ASP A 279 10.41 18.84 -18.45
CA ASP A 279 11.07 19.46 -17.30
C ASP A 279 12.18 20.38 -17.82
N ASP A 280 12.00 21.69 -17.68
CA ASP A 280 12.90 22.74 -18.23
C ASP A 280 13.22 22.59 -19.74
N GLY A 281 12.28 21.98 -20.50
CA GLY A 281 12.40 21.76 -21.95
C GLY A 281 12.94 20.39 -22.34
N ASP A 282 13.37 19.58 -21.39
CA ASP A 282 13.79 18.19 -21.61
C ASP A 282 12.62 17.21 -21.32
N ALA A 283 12.54 16.13 -22.09
CA ALA A 283 11.51 15.11 -21.88
C ALA A 283 11.68 14.41 -20.53
N VAL A 284 10.59 14.17 -19.82
CA VAL A 284 10.58 13.39 -18.58
C VAL A 284 10.77 11.92 -18.90
N GLU A 285 11.88 11.33 -18.41
CA GLU A 285 12.19 9.91 -18.59
C GLU A 285 11.93 9.06 -17.33
N SER A 286 11.44 9.68 -16.24
CA SER A 286 11.10 8.97 -15.01
C SER A 286 9.86 8.10 -15.22
N GLY A 287 9.90 6.85 -14.77
CA GLY A 287 8.72 5.98 -14.77
C GLY A 287 7.62 6.55 -13.88
N LEU A 288 6.39 6.52 -14.39
CA LEU A 288 5.17 6.92 -13.68
C LEU A 288 4.57 5.65 -13.05
N ALA A 289 4.35 5.67 -11.74
CA ALA A 289 4.07 4.45 -10.97
C ALA A 289 2.60 4.29 -10.62
N ASP A 290 1.94 5.36 -10.18
CA ASP A 290 0.55 5.35 -9.71
C ASP A 290 -0.14 6.67 -10.00
N GLY A 291 -1.47 6.68 -10.01
CA GLY A 291 -2.27 7.87 -10.20
C GLY A 291 -3.66 7.75 -9.61
N ASN A 292 -4.22 8.90 -9.26
CA ASN A 292 -5.55 8.95 -8.66
C ASN A 292 -6.32 10.18 -9.14
N ARG A 293 -7.63 10.01 -9.37
CA ARG A 293 -8.56 11.13 -9.56
C ARG A 293 -9.11 11.53 -8.20
N LEU A 294 -8.73 12.73 -7.77
CA LEU A 294 -9.13 13.27 -6.47
C LEU A 294 -10.60 13.70 -6.46
N ALA A 295 -11.16 13.84 -5.25
CA ALA A 295 -12.55 14.28 -5.06
C ALA A 295 -12.86 15.67 -5.65
N ASP A 296 -11.86 16.53 -5.83
CA ASP A 296 -11.98 17.85 -6.48
C ASP A 296 -11.88 17.79 -8.02
N GLY A 297 -11.74 16.59 -8.59
CA GLY A 297 -11.67 16.32 -10.02
C GLY A 297 -10.26 16.35 -10.62
N ARG A 298 -9.25 16.78 -9.88
CA ARG A 298 -7.86 16.71 -10.35
C ARG A 298 -7.40 15.28 -10.53
N ILE A 299 -6.60 15.04 -11.58
CA ILE A 299 -5.86 13.79 -11.74
C ILE A 299 -4.42 14.04 -11.30
N ILE A 300 -3.95 13.25 -10.35
CA ILE A 300 -2.56 13.28 -9.89
C ILE A 300 -1.89 11.97 -10.30
N VAL A 301 -0.71 12.08 -10.91
CA VAL A 301 0.14 10.92 -11.23
C VAL A 301 1.49 11.11 -10.54
N VAL A 302 1.99 10.04 -9.93
CA VAL A 302 3.26 10.05 -9.21
C VAL A 302 4.22 9.00 -9.76
N GLY A 303 5.53 9.19 -9.50
CA GLY A 303 6.50 8.25 -10.06
C GLY A 303 7.90 8.35 -9.47
N HIS A 304 8.82 7.75 -10.19
CA HIS A 304 10.22 7.70 -9.81
C HIS A 304 10.86 9.09 -9.84
N GLY A 305 11.98 9.24 -9.10
CA GLY A 305 12.68 10.53 -9.04
C GLY A 305 11.92 11.66 -8.37
N GLY A 306 10.85 11.36 -7.62
CA GLY A 306 10.02 12.35 -6.94
C GLY A 306 9.07 13.09 -7.90
N THR A 307 8.73 12.49 -9.03
CA THR A 307 7.80 13.05 -10.01
C THR A 307 6.40 13.13 -9.45
N VAL A 308 5.77 14.30 -9.56
CA VAL A 308 4.35 14.56 -9.29
C VAL A 308 3.78 15.33 -10.47
N LEU A 309 2.76 14.77 -11.11
CA LEU A 309 2.01 15.40 -12.21
C LEU A 309 0.62 15.74 -11.70
N SER A 310 0.11 16.90 -12.06
CA SER A 310 -1.25 17.34 -11.72
C SER A 310 -1.97 17.88 -12.95
N SER A 311 -3.14 17.33 -13.23
CA SER A 311 -4.07 17.82 -14.26
C SER A 311 -5.32 18.39 -13.60
N GLU A 312 -5.79 19.54 -14.09
CA GLU A 312 -7.03 20.22 -13.71
C GLU A 312 -8.07 20.21 -14.85
N ASP A 313 -7.73 19.58 -15.96
CA ASP A 313 -8.47 19.61 -17.24
C ASP A 313 -8.79 18.20 -17.75
N ASP A 314 -9.01 17.26 -16.81
CA ASP A 314 -9.39 15.88 -17.09
C ASP A 314 -8.34 15.13 -17.92
N GLY A 315 -7.06 15.35 -17.61
CA GLY A 315 -5.93 14.68 -18.24
C GLY A 315 -5.49 15.23 -19.59
N GLN A 316 -6.04 16.37 -20.06
CA GLN A 316 -5.64 16.99 -21.32
C GLN A 316 -4.22 17.57 -21.25
N SER A 317 -3.87 18.12 -20.10
CA SER A 317 -2.52 18.59 -19.82
C SER A 317 -2.11 18.31 -18.38
N PHE A 318 -0.79 18.25 -18.13
CA PHE A 318 -0.24 18.01 -16.80
C PHE A 318 0.83 19.06 -16.45
N LYS A 319 0.75 19.55 -15.23
CA LYS A 319 1.81 20.35 -14.60
C LYS A 319 2.75 19.40 -13.86
N LEU A 320 4.03 19.48 -14.15
CA LEU A 320 5.07 18.69 -13.50
C LEU A 320 5.62 19.44 -12.28
N PHE A 321 5.81 18.70 -11.21
CA PHE A 321 6.62 19.11 -10.07
C PHE A 321 7.60 17.98 -9.72
N SER A 322 8.90 18.24 -9.86
CA SER A 322 9.97 17.34 -9.45
C SER A 322 10.39 17.62 -8.01
N ARG A 323 10.17 16.68 -7.11
CA ARG A 323 10.50 16.85 -5.69
C ARG A 323 12.02 16.91 -5.48
N PRO A 324 12.52 17.85 -4.64
CA PRO A 324 13.96 18.02 -4.42
C PRO A 324 14.65 16.80 -3.81
N ASP A 325 13.92 15.98 -3.04
CA ASP A 325 14.45 14.76 -2.41
C ASP A 325 14.60 13.59 -3.40
N ARG A 326 14.02 13.69 -4.60
CA ARG A 326 14.07 12.71 -5.70
C ARG A 326 13.72 11.27 -5.29
N ARG A 327 12.98 11.09 -4.19
CA ARG A 327 12.58 9.77 -3.74
C ARG A 327 11.41 9.25 -4.55
N SER A 328 11.49 7.98 -4.94
CA SER A 328 10.43 7.34 -5.70
C SER A 328 9.12 7.30 -4.91
N LEU A 329 8.06 7.67 -5.60
CA LEU A 329 6.68 7.66 -5.13
C LEU A 329 5.94 6.50 -5.80
N SER A 330 5.03 5.88 -5.08
CA SER A 330 4.30 4.68 -5.50
C SER A 330 2.81 4.75 -5.24
N GLY A 331 2.31 5.78 -4.56
CA GLY A 331 0.89 5.98 -4.31
C GLY A 331 0.57 7.41 -3.92
N VAL A 332 -0.67 7.87 -4.24
CA VAL A 332 -1.14 9.22 -3.93
C VAL A 332 -2.64 9.26 -3.65
N VAL A 333 -3.02 9.99 -2.60
CA VAL A 333 -4.41 10.38 -2.32
C VAL A 333 -4.50 11.84 -1.89
N GLY A 334 -5.69 12.43 -1.98
CA GLY A 334 -5.96 13.74 -1.38
C GLY A 334 -6.35 13.60 0.09
N ASN A 335 -6.09 14.61 0.91
CA ASN A 335 -6.63 14.68 2.26
C ASN A 335 -7.72 15.77 2.38
N PRO A 336 -8.47 15.82 3.50
CA PRO A 336 -9.55 16.81 3.67
C PRO A 336 -9.11 18.26 3.61
N ASP A 337 -7.82 18.56 3.84
CA ASP A 337 -7.25 19.91 3.78
C ASP A 337 -6.86 20.33 2.35
N GLY A 338 -7.12 19.47 1.34
CA GLY A 338 -6.77 19.66 -0.07
C GLY A 338 -5.29 19.39 -0.38
N ASN A 339 -4.52 18.89 0.58
CA ASN A 339 -3.14 18.48 0.40
C ASN A 339 -3.07 17.06 -0.21
N LEU A 340 -1.91 16.71 -0.76
CA LEU A 340 -1.61 15.35 -1.19
C LEU A 340 -0.95 14.56 -0.06
N VAL A 341 -1.35 13.31 0.09
CA VAL A 341 -0.67 12.31 0.90
C VAL A 341 0.00 11.32 -0.04
N LEU A 342 1.32 11.34 -0.03
CA LEU A 342 2.17 10.53 -0.91
C LEU A 342 2.76 9.37 -0.12
N VAL A 343 2.85 8.21 -0.72
CA VAL A 343 3.60 7.06 -0.21
C VAL A 343 4.70 6.65 -1.17
N GLY A 344 5.69 5.92 -0.69
CA GLY A 344 6.81 5.45 -1.50
C GLY A 344 8.02 5.02 -0.68
N GLN A 345 9.20 5.16 -1.27
CA GLN A 345 10.49 4.72 -0.70
C GLN A 345 10.79 5.24 0.71
N SER A 346 10.20 6.35 1.11
CA SER A 346 10.42 7.00 2.43
C SER A 346 9.18 6.98 3.33
N GLY A 347 8.25 6.08 3.07
CA GLY A 347 6.97 6.02 3.76
C GLY A 347 6.05 7.18 3.39
N VAL A 348 5.26 7.65 4.34
CA VAL A 348 4.23 8.67 4.12
C VAL A 348 4.80 10.08 4.13
N ARG A 349 4.25 10.94 3.24
CA ARG A 349 4.53 12.38 3.17
C ARG A 349 3.25 13.16 2.91
N ILE A 350 2.95 14.17 3.72
CA ILE A 350 1.93 15.17 3.39
C ILE A 350 2.63 16.33 2.71
N VAL A 351 2.11 16.73 1.56
CA VAL A 351 2.67 17.78 0.72
C VAL A 351 1.56 18.72 0.24
N SER A 352 1.93 19.90 -0.29
CA SER A 352 0.98 20.83 -0.86
C SER A 352 0.20 20.21 -2.04
N PRO A 353 -0.89 20.84 -2.51
CA PRO A 353 -1.63 20.38 -3.68
C PRO A 353 -0.81 20.24 -4.97
N THR A 354 0.38 20.85 -5.02
CA THR A 354 1.30 20.76 -6.17
C THR A 354 2.44 19.76 -5.95
N GLY A 355 2.50 19.06 -4.80
CA GLY A 355 3.59 18.12 -4.47
C GLY A 355 4.77 18.75 -3.70
N ALA A 356 4.79 20.08 -3.47
CA ALA A 356 5.83 20.76 -2.72
C ALA A 356 5.71 20.47 -1.20
N ASN A 357 6.84 20.54 -0.48
CA ASN A 357 6.80 20.41 0.97
C ASN A 357 5.92 21.51 1.59
N LEU A 358 5.14 21.16 2.61
CA LEU A 358 4.41 22.15 3.38
C LEU A 358 5.39 23.08 4.12
N PRO A 359 5.03 24.37 4.31
CA PRO A 359 5.81 25.27 5.14
C PRO A 359 5.99 24.69 6.54
N VAL A 360 7.21 24.75 7.07
CA VAL A 360 7.45 24.39 8.47
C VAL A 360 6.68 25.40 9.32
N GLN A 361 5.64 24.96 10.01
CA GLN A 361 4.99 25.79 11.01
C GLN A 361 6.02 26.08 12.11
N GLN A 362 6.48 27.32 12.20
CA GLN A 362 7.28 27.77 13.34
C GLN A 362 6.39 27.70 14.57
N GLN A 363 6.66 26.73 15.44
CA GLN A 363 6.04 26.63 16.77
C GLN A 363 6.65 27.65 17.70
#